data_c077d5591ff5a7a88509be35deb90a36
#
_entry.id   c077d5591ff5a7a88509be35deb90a36
#
_cell.length_a   1.000
_cell.length_b   1.000
_cell.length_c   1.000
_cell.angle_alpha   90.00
_cell.angle_beta   90.00
_cell.angle_gamma   90.00
#
_symmetry.space_group_name_H-M   'P 1'
#
loop_
_entity.id
_entity.type
_entity.pdbx_description
1 polymer ?
#
loop_
_entity_poly.entity_id
_entity_poly.type
_entity_poly.pdbx_seq_one_letter_code
_entity_poly.pdbx_strand_id
1 'polypeptide(L)'
;AYGGSRDLMSLVAPEGPVYQAGTLSGNPLATAAGLATLRVLIEEDPYPELESAGAALAGVLEAAARARGLKLSVNSVGSMLTPFFNAGRVTDYGSARASDGAAYARLFHRLLEVGVYAPPSQFESWFVSAPLARFGMERLSERVARAFAGI
;
A
#
# COMPACT_ATOMS: atom_id res chain seq x y z
N ALA A 1 -12.67 -14.65 6.05
CA ALA A 1 -14.11 -14.92 5.86
C ALA A 1 -14.54 -14.37 4.50
N TYR A 2 -15.54 -14.97 3.90
CA TYR A 2 -16.20 -14.49 2.68
C TYR A 2 -17.70 -14.60 2.84
N GLY A 3 -18.45 -13.79 2.10
CA GLY A 3 -19.90 -13.76 2.14
C GLY A 3 -20.47 -12.95 0.98
N GLY A 4 -21.74 -13.11 0.72
CA GLY A 4 -22.43 -12.44 -0.37
C GLY A 4 -23.94 -12.66 -0.29
N SER A 5 -24.66 -12.34 -1.39
CA SER A 5 -26.07 -12.64 -1.50
C SER A 5 -26.31 -14.17 -1.41
N ARG A 6 -27.50 -14.55 -0.94
CA ARG A 6 -27.86 -15.98 -0.84
C ARG A 6 -27.70 -16.69 -2.17
N ASP A 7 -28.10 -16.08 -3.28
CA ASP A 7 -28.03 -16.68 -4.61
C ASP A 7 -26.59 -17.00 -5.04
N LEU A 8 -25.64 -16.11 -4.72
CA LEU A 8 -24.23 -16.35 -4.99
C LEU A 8 -23.64 -17.38 -4.02
N MET A 9 -23.98 -17.30 -2.74
CA MET A 9 -23.44 -18.20 -1.73
C MET A 9 -23.95 -19.64 -1.90
N SER A 10 -25.18 -19.84 -2.39
CA SER A 10 -25.72 -21.16 -2.69
C SER A 10 -25.00 -21.90 -3.85
N LEU A 11 -24.20 -21.18 -4.64
CA LEU A 11 -23.37 -21.82 -5.66
C LEU A 11 -22.09 -22.43 -5.09
N VAL A 12 -21.71 -22.09 -3.85
CA VAL A 12 -20.47 -22.58 -3.22
C VAL A 12 -20.73 -23.92 -2.53
N ALA A 13 -19.81 -24.86 -2.66
CA ALA A 13 -19.87 -26.13 -1.97
C ALA A 13 -19.99 -25.96 -0.43
N PRO A 14 -20.77 -26.82 0.28
CA PRO A 14 -21.39 -28.06 -0.22
C PRO A 14 -22.76 -27.89 -0.91
N GLU A 15 -23.38 -26.70 -0.87
CA GLU A 15 -24.70 -26.48 -1.43
C GLU A 15 -24.68 -26.41 -2.96
N GLY A 16 -23.62 -25.84 -3.57
CA GLY A 16 -23.49 -25.66 -5.00
C GLY A 16 -22.24 -26.30 -5.60
N PRO A 17 -22.08 -26.19 -6.93
CA PRO A 17 -21.01 -26.86 -7.68
C PRO A 17 -19.65 -26.18 -7.59
N VAL A 18 -19.58 -24.94 -7.07
CA VAL A 18 -18.32 -24.20 -7.00
C VAL A 18 -17.51 -24.68 -5.81
N TYR A 19 -16.42 -25.39 -6.10
CA TYR A 19 -15.53 -25.92 -5.07
C TYR A 19 -14.79 -24.78 -4.37
N GLN A 20 -14.74 -24.86 -3.04
CA GLN A 20 -13.96 -23.97 -2.18
C GLN A 20 -13.33 -24.82 -1.07
N ALA A 21 -12.04 -24.62 -0.86
CA ALA A 21 -11.30 -25.26 0.22
C ALA A 21 -10.26 -24.30 0.78
N GLY A 22 -9.96 -24.48 2.07
CA GLY A 22 -8.89 -23.77 2.76
C GLY A 22 -8.29 -24.68 3.80
N THR A 23 -7.08 -25.16 3.56
CA THR A 23 -6.40 -26.16 4.41
C THR A 23 -6.29 -25.69 5.87
N LEU A 24 -6.10 -24.42 6.10
CA LEU A 24 -5.99 -23.79 7.43
C LEU A 24 -7.26 -23.11 7.91
N SER A 25 -8.37 -23.22 7.17
CA SER A 25 -9.67 -22.65 7.58
C SER A 25 -10.12 -23.26 8.90
N GLY A 26 -10.43 -22.40 9.88
CA GLY A 26 -10.85 -22.83 11.21
C GLY A 26 -9.72 -23.38 12.09
N ASN A 27 -8.46 -23.32 11.65
CA ASN A 27 -7.33 -23.70 12.49
C ASN A 27 -7.33 -22.86 13.78
N PRO A 28 -7.26 -23.46 14.99
CA PRO A 28 -7.37 -22.74 16.25
C PRO A 28 -6.33 -21.63 16.43
N LEU A 29 -5.09 -21.86 16.01
CA LEU A 29 -4.03 -20.86 16.10
C LEU A 29 -4.31 -19.67 15.17
N ALA A 30 -4.67 -19.92 13.92
CA ALA A 30 -5.00 -18.88 12.96
C ALA A 30 -6.24 -18.08 13.40
N THR A 31 -7.25 -18.75 13.92
CA THR A 31 -8.46 -18.12 14.44
C THR A 31 -8.18 -17.26 15.67
N ALA A 32 -7.36 -17.75 16.61
CA ALA A 32 -6.96 -17.00 17.80
C ALA A 32 -6.14 -15.76 17.42
N ALA A 33 -5.18 -15.87 16.50
CA ALA A 33 -4.39 -14.76 16.00
C ALA A 33 -5.26 -13.72 15.27
N GLY A 34 -6.18 -14.17 14.41
CA GLY A 34 -7.11 -13.28 13.73
C GLY A 34 -8.03 -12.52 14.69
N LEU A 35 -8.56 -13.23 15.72
CA LEU A 35 -9.39 -12.60 16.75
C LEU A 35 -8.61 -11.56 17.55
N ALA A 36 -7.38 -11.87 17.94
CA ALA A 36 -6.51 -10.94 18.68
C ALA A 36 -6.20 -9.69 17.84
N THR A 37 -5.87 -9.88 16.57
CA THR A 37 -5.63 -8.76 15.64
C THR A 37 -6.86 -7.86 15.49
N LEU A 38 -8.04 -8.43 15.29
CA LEU A 38 -9.28 -7.67 15.17
C LEU A 38 -9.62 -6.90 16.45
N ARG A 39 -9.37 -7.49 17.63
CA ARG A 39 -9.55 -6.78 18.91
C ARG A 39 -8.65 -5.56 19.02
N VAL A 40 -7.37 -5.70 18.73
CA VAL A 40 -6.42 -4.58 18.71
C VAL A 40 -6.86 -3.48 17.76
N LEU A 41 -7.29 -3.83 16.54
CA LEU A 41 -7.78 -2.85 15.56
C LEU A 41 -9.03 -2.11 16.05
N ILE A 42 -9.94 -2.78 16.79
CA ILE A 42 -11.14 -2.15 17.34
C ILE A 42 -10.81 -1.26 18.54
N GLU A 43 -9.92 -1.73 19.43
CA GLU A 43 -9.59 -1.04 20.69
C GLU A 43 -8.67 0.16 20.47
N GLU A 44 -7.69 0.05 19.56
CA GLU A 44 -6.71 1.12 19.28
C GLU A 44 -7.14 2.08 18.19
N ASP A 45 -8.07 1.68 17.31
CA ASP A 45 -8.49 2.42 16.09
C ASP A 45 -7.32 3.14 15.39
N PRO A 46 -6.34 2.42 14.83
CA PRO A 46 -5.14 3.02 14.28
C PRO A 46 -5.39 3.74 12.93
N TYR A 47 -6.59 3.64 12.37
CA TYR A 47 -6.88 4.08 11.02
C TYR A 47 -6.72 5.59 10.79
N PRO A 48 -7.15 6.50 11.70
CA PRO A 48 -6.95 7.95 11.52
C PRO A 48 -5.45 8.32 11.50
N GLU A 49 -4.64 7.68 12.36
CA GLU A 49 -3.20 7.89 12.40
C GLU A 49 -2.52 7.39 11.12
N LEU A 50 -2.92 6.21 10.63
CA LEU A 50 -2.41 5.63 9.39
C LEU A 50 -2.77 6.46 8.17
N GLU A 51 -3.99 6.98 8.09
CA GLU A 51 -4.42 7.86 7.01
C GLU A 51 -3.61 9.16 7.00
N SER A 52 -3.41 9.78 8.16
CA SER A 52 -2.58 10.97 8.30
C SER A 52 -1.14 10.73 7.84
N ALA A 53 -0.56 9.61 8.25
CA ALA A 53 0.80 9.23 7.85
C ALA A 53 0.90 8.91 6.34
N GLY A 54 -0.11 8.24 5.78
CA GLY A 54 -0.20 8.00 4.33
C GLY A 54 -0.25 9.30 3.53
N ALA A 55 -1.10 10.24 3.94
CA ALA A 55 -1.20 11.56 3.32
C ALA A 55 0.11 12.36 3.45
N ALA A 56 0.77 12.32 4.61
CA ALA A 56 2.06 12.97 4.81
C ALA A 56 3.14 12.39 3.88
N LEU A 57 3.22 11.06 3.75
CA LEU A 57 4.17 10.41 2.85
C LEU A 57 3.89 10.76 1.36
N ALA A 58 2.63 10.79 0.95
CA ALA A 58 2.24 11.23 -0.39
C ALA A 58 2.73 12.66 -0.67
N GLY A 59 2.50 13.57 0.27
CA GLY A 59 2.98 14.95 0.18
C GLY A 59 4.50 15.08 0.08
N VAL A 60 5.25 14.26 0.81
CA VAL A 60 6.73 14.20 0.74
C VAL A 60 7.19 13.73 -0.64
N LEU A 61 6.59 12.66 -1.18
CA LEU A 61 6.90 12.14 -2.51
C LEU A 61 6.65 13.19 -3.60
N GLU A 62 5.48 13.84 -3.56
CA GLU A 62 5.13 14.88 -4.54
C GLU A 62 6.03 16.12 -4.44
N ALA A 63 6.34 16.56 -3.22
CA ALA A 63 7.23 17.70 -3.00
C ALA A 63 8.66 17.40 -3.47
N ALA A 64 9.18 16.22 -3.18
CA ALA A 64 10.50 15.79 -3.61
C ALA A 64 10.60 15.69 -5.14
N ALA A 65 9.58 15.12 -5.80
CA ALA A 65 9.51 15.07 -7.26
C ALA A 65 9.44 16.45 -7.89
N ARG A 66 8.59 17.33 -7.34
CA ARG A 66 8.43 18.72 -7.82
C ARG A 66 9.73 19.52 -7.72
N ALA A 67 10.49 19.34 -6.63
CA ALA A 67 11.80 20.00 -6.44
C ALA A 67 12.83 19.59 -7.50
N ARG A 68 12.61 18.48 -8.19
CA ARG A 68 13.44 17.95 -9.29
C ARG A 68 12.85 18.14 -10.68
N GLY A 69 11.72 18.84 -10.79
CA GLY A 69 11.03 19.02 -12.06
C GLY A 69 10.41 17.72 -12.61
N LEU A 70 10.30 16.68 -11.76
CA LEU A 70 9.71 15.39 -12.13
C LEU A 70 8.18 15.45 -12.00
N LYS A 71 7.50 14.79 -12.93
CA LYS A 71 6.06 14.66 -12.91
C LYS A 71 5.69 13.39 -12.16
N LEU A 72 5.06 13.55 -11.01
CA LEU A 72 4.64 12.46 -10.16
C LEU A 72 3.16 12.63 -9.78
N SER A 73 2.39 11.57 -9.89
CA SER A 73 1.02 11.46 -9.37
C SER A 73 1.02 10.39 -8.28
N VAL A 74 0.45 10.66 -7.13
CA VAL A 74 0.32 9.69 -6.04
C VAL A 74 -1.15 9.35 -5.84
N ASN A 75 -1.50 8.09 -6.03
CA ASN A 75 -2.81 7.58 -5.64
C ASN A 75 -2.73 7.11 -4.20
N SER A 76 -3.68 7.49 -3.35
CA SER A 76 -3.70 7.09 -1.94
C SER A 76 -5.11 6.84 -1.44
N VAL A 77 -5.24 5.85 -0.56
CA VAL A 77 -6.45 5.54 0.23
C VAL A 77 -6.00 5.06 1.59
N GLY A 78 -6.35 5.79 2.65
CA GLY A 78 -5.90 5.47 4.01
C GLY A 78 -4.38 5.37 4.09
N SER A 79 -3.85 4.25 4.55
CA SER A 79 -2.41 3.98 4.65
C SER A 79 -1.77 3.41 3.38
N MET A 80 -2.54 3.20 2.32
CA MET A 80 -2.05 2.68 1.05
C MET A 80 -1.78 3.82 0.08
N LEU A 81 -0.64 3.76 -0.62
CA LEU A 81 -0.33 4.73 -1.66
C LEU A 81 0.51 4.09 -2.77
N THR A 82 0.42 4.65 -3.97
CA THR A 82 1.23 4.23 -5.12
C THR A 82 1.70 5.46 -5.88
N PRO A 83 3.01 5.73 -5.94
CA PRO A 83 3.56 6.80 -6.75
C PRO A 83 3.74 6.35 -8.20
N PHE A 84 3.23 7.15 -9.12
CA PHE A 84 3.39 6.98 -10.56
C PHE A 84 4.15 8.16 -11.16
N PHE A 85 5.23 7.92 -11.88
CA PHE A 85 5.87 8.94 -12.70
C PHE A 85 5.02 9.22 -13.95
N ASN A 86 3.98 10.04 -13.74
CA ASN A 86 3.01 10.40 -14.75
C ASN A 86 2.60 11.88 -14.58
N ALA A 87 2.35 12.54 -15.71
CA ALA A 87 1.92 13.94 -15.70
C ALA A 87 0.43 14.12 -15.35
N GLY A 88 -0.37 13.10 -15.56
CA GLY A 88 -1.82 13.08 -15.36
C GLY A 88 -2.22 12.16 -14.20
N ARG A 89 -3.51 12.19 -13.87
CA ARG A 89 -4.10 11.25 -12.90
C ARG A 89 -4.06 9.82 -13.46
N VAL A 90 -3.72 8.87 -12.61
CA VAL A 90 -3.77 7.44 -12.91
C VAL A 90 -5.08 6.89 -12.36
N THR A 91 -5.98 6.44 -13.23
CA THR A 91 -7.35 6.02 -12.86
C THR A 91 -7.68 4.59 -13.31
N ASP A 92 -6.82 3.99 -14.12
CA ASP A 92 -7.00 2.65 -14.67
C ASP A 92 -5.65 2.00 -15.01
N TYR A 93 -5.68 0.74 -15.42
CA TYR A 93 -4.49 0.00 -15.79
C TYR A 93 -3.76 0.60 -16.99
N GLY A 94 -4.49 1.17 -17.96
CA GLY A 94 -3.89 1.81 -19.15
C GLY A 94 -3.03 3.01 -18.76
N SER A 95 -3.56 3.91 -17.93
CA SER A 95 -2.85 5.08 -17.42
C SER A 95 -1.70 4.71 -16.47
N ALA A 96 -1.87 3.66 -15.64
CA ALA A 96 -0.78 3.14 -14.82
C ALA A 96 0.37 2.59 -15.68
N ARG A 97 0.07 1.83 -16.72
CA ARG A 97 1.04 1.27 -17.65
C ARG A 97 1.76 2.33 -18.49
N ALA A 98 1.12 3.46 -18.75
CA ALA A 98 1.70 4.59 -19.47
C ALA A 98 2.67 5.43 -18.62
N SER A 99 2.81 5.14 -17.33
CA SER A 99 3.75 5.82 -16.43
C SER A 99 5.19 5.40 -16.74
N ASP A 100 6.17 6.26 -16.41
CA ASP A 100 7.60 6.00 -16.61
C ASP A 100 8.11 4.97 -15.59
N GLY A 101 8.04 3.69 -15.95
CA GLY A 101 8.56 2.58 -15.14
C GLY A 101 10.07 2.63 -14.94
N ALA A 102 10.84 3.24 -15.87
CA ALA A 102 12.27 3.40 -15.70
C ALA A 102 12.61 4.43 -14.62
N ALA A 103 11.84 5.52 -14.54
CA ALA A 103 11.96 6.49 -13.45
C ALA A 103 11.61 5.84 -12.10
N TYR A 104 10.56 5.01 -12.04
CA TYR A 104 10.23 4.26 -10.83
C TYR A 104 11.35 3.31 -10.42
N ALA A 105 11.94 2.57 -11.35
CA ALA A 105 13.07 1.67 -11.07
C ALA A 105 14.27 2.45 -10.50
N ARG A 106 14.58 3.63 -11.05
CA ARG A 106 15.63 4.50 -10.49
C ARG A 106 15.29 4.91 -9.05
N LEU A 107 14.06 5.37 -8.78
CA LEU A 107 13.61 5.71 -7.45
C LEU A 107 13.77 4.51 -6.49
N PHE A 108 13.33 3.33 -6.89
CA PHE A 108 13.44 2.11 -6.09
C PHE A 108 14.89 1.85 -5.66
N HIS A 109 15.85 1.88 -6.59
CA HIS A 109 17.25 1.67 -6.27
C HIS A 109 17.82 2.76 -5.36
N ARG A 110 17.45 4.03 -5.58
CA ARG A 110 17.87 5.14 -4.70
C ARG A 110 17.29 5.01 -3.29
N LEU A 111 16.05 4.55 -3.17
CA LEU A 111 15.45 4.24 -1.87
C LEU A 111 16.21 3.13 -1.14
N LEU A 112 16.60 2.06 -1.83
CA LEU A 112 17.45 1.00 -1.25
C LEU A 112 18.79 1.53 -0.75
N GLU A 113 19.47 2.38 -1.52
CA GLU A 113 20.76 2.98 -1.14
C GLU A 113 20.65 3.82 0.15
N VAL A 114 19.51 4.44 0.40
CA VAL A 114 19.25 5.21 1.64
C VAL A 114 18.58 4.38 2.73
N GLY A 115 18.46 3.05 2.54
CA GLY A 115 17.91 2.11 3.51
C GLY A 115 16.39 2.14 3.63
N VAL A 116 15.69 2.39 2.52
CA VAL A 116 14.23 2.27 2.39
C VAL A 116 13.92 1.17 1.39
N TYR A 117 13.26 0.13 1.86
CA TYR A 117 12.76 -0.96 1.00
C TYR A 117 11.30 -0.70 0.63
N ALA A 118 11.09 -0.10 -0.53
CA ALA A 118 9.78 0.08 -1.14
C ALA A 118 9.43 -1.11 -2.04
N PRO A 119 8.19 -1.27 -2.50
CA PRO A 119 7.84 -2.25 -3.52
C PRO A 119 8.68 -2.10 -4.79
N PRO A 120 9.17 -3.19 -5.39
CA PRO A 120 10.02 -3.13 -6.58
C PRO A 120 9.27 -2.77 -7.86
N SER A 121 7.94 -2.90 -7.87
CA SER A 121 7.09 -2.63 -9.02
C SER A 121 6.19 -1.42 -8.81
N GLN A 122 6.06 -0.57 -9.82
CA GLN A 122 5.11 0.55 -9.81
C GLN A 122 3.63 0.10 -9.75
N PHE A 123 3.35 -1.17 -9.96
CA PHE A 123 1.99 -1.73 -9.87
C PHE A 123 1.65 -2.26 -8.48
N GLU A 124 2.56 -2.13 -7.53
CA GLU A 124 2.36 -2.52 -6.14
C GLU A 124 2.07 -1.31 -5.27
N SER A 125 1.17 -1.48 -4.30
CA SER A 125 0.89 -0.43 -3.32
C SER A 125 1.92 -0.44 -2.19
N TRP A 126 2.30 0.73 -1.73
CA TRP A 126 3.05 0.93 -0.51
C TRP A 126 2.08 0.95 0.66
N PHE A 127 2.50 0.39 1.79
CA PHE A 127 1.69 0.33 3.00
C PHE A 127 2.43 0.98 4.16
N VAL A 128 1.79 1.99 4.77
CA VAL A 128 2.28 2.58 6.01
C VAL A 128 1.76 1.76 7.18
N SER A 129 2.67 1.28 8.03
CA SER A 129 2.32 0.53 9.23
C SER A 129 2.26 1.45 10.47
N ALA A 130 1.53 1.03 11.51
CA ALA A 130 1.41 1.80 12.75
C ALA A 130 2.78 2.11 13.40
N PRO A 131 3.75 1.18 13.49
CA PRO A 131 5.08 1.53 13.99
C PRO A 131 5.80 2.57 13.14
N LEU A 132 5.64 2.53 11.81
CA LEU A 132 6.22 3.52 10.92
C LEU A 132 5.56 4.89 11.11
N ALA A 133 4.23 4.93 11.21
CA ALA A 133 3.48 6.16 11.48
C ALA A 133 3.94 6.84 12.77
N ARG A 134 4.08 6.06 13.85
CA ARG A 134 4.41 6.57 15.20
C ARG A 134 5.88 6.96 15.38
N PHE A 135 6.81 6.23 14.79
CA PHE A 135 8.23 6.33 15.14
C PHE A 135 9.19 6.53 13.97
N GLY A 136 8.71 6.49 12.74
CA GLY A 136 9.58 6.44 11.56
C GLY A 136 9.35 7.49 10.49
N MET A 137 8.28 8.26 10.55
CA MET A 137 7.87 9.15 9.44
C MET A 137 8.87 10.25 9.14
N GLU A 138 9.46 10.90 10.15
CA GLU A 138 10.48 11.94 9.96
C GLU A 138 11.69 11.38 9.21
N ARG A 139 12.26 10.28 9.72
CA ARG A 139 13.40 9.61 9.09
C ARG A 139 13.08 9.10 7.67
N LEU A 140 11.87 8.59 7.45
CA LEU A 140 11.43 8.16 6.12
C LEU A 140 11.36 9.36 5.17
N SER A 141 10.79 10.48 5.60
CA SER A 141 10.68 11.71 4.81
C SER A 141 12.04 12.24 4.37
N GLU A 142 13.01 12.29 5.28
CA GLU A 142 14.39 12.69 4.97
C GLU A 142 15.04 11.75 3.93
N ARG A 143 14.86 10.43 4.10
CA ARG A 143 15.41 9.42 3.20
C ARG A 143 14.78 9.49 1.81
N VAL A 144 13.47 9.69 1.74
CA VAL A 144 12.76 9.88 0.46
C VAL A 144 13.30 11.12 -0.26
N ALA A 145 13.41 12.26 0.43
CA ALA A 145 13.99 13.48 -0.16
C ALA A 145 15.41 13.25 -0.69
N ARG A 146 16.26 12.52 0.04
CA ARG A 146 17.60 12.15 -0.40
C ARG A 146 17.59 11.21 -1.62
N ALA A 147 16.66 10.26 -1.69
CA ALA A 147 16.54 9.36 -2.83
C ALA A 147 16.21 10.13 -4.12
N PHE A 148 15.30 11.10 -4.04
CA PHE A 148 14.98 11.97 -5.19
C PHE A 148 16.13 12.89 -5.60
N ALA A 149 17.09 13.18 -4.72
CA ALA A 149 18.26 13.98 -5.09
C ALA A 149 19.17 13.27 -6.11
N GLY A 150 19.05 11.96 -6.26
CA GLY A 150 19.85 11.16 -7.20
C GLY A 150 19.10 10.70 -8.47
N ILE A 151 17.88 11.19 -8.71
CA ILE A 151 17.08 10.87 -9.91
C ILE A 151 17.16 12.06 -10.93
#